data_310381ace91d5a4b1137839957b94ece
#
_entry.id   310381ace91d5a4b1137839957b94ece
#
_cell.length_a   1.000
_cell.length_b   1.000
_cell.length_c   1.000
_cell.angle_alpha   90.00
_cell.angle_beta   90.00
_cell.angle_gamma   90.00
#
_symmetry.space_group_name_H-M   'P 1'
#
loop_
_entity.id
_entity.type
_entity.pdbx_description
1 polymer ?
#
loop_
_entity_poly.entity_id
_entity_poly.type
_entity_poly.pdbx_seq_one_letter_code
_entity_poly.pdbx_strand_id
1 'polypeptide(L)'
;MENVFFARQPILDVNNNTYGYELLYRNQPGVNAYTGNNGDVSTADVINNAFFVDNITSVLGGKKAFVNFTGNLIKRGVPKMISSDILVVELLESVMADAEIIRRCIELKKLGYIIALDDYEYSENTKALFELADIIKLDFHTSREAVERTAEKCITYNKIMLAEKVETQLEVEYAKRLGCTYMQGYFFAKPLLMTHRTNTPMAKTFLHILGLVYSPEPDYEEIAAVISTDVVLTIRLLRLINVMYGSTGNKISTIHQALVLLGFEKLKEWIYLVGLQRLQKDTPDELIRLALFRAKFCESISKVMPGQ
;
A
#
# COMPACT_ATOMS: atom_id res chain seq x y z
N MET A 1 -6.34 18.32 15.55
CA MET A 1 -6.47 16.85 15.50
C MET A 1 -7.39 16.54 14.34
N GLU A 2 -6.92 15.87 13.34
CA GLU A 2 -7.72 15.49 12.19
C GLU A 2 -8.09 14.02 12.26
N ASN A 3 -9.30 13.70 11.82
CA ASN A 3 -9.74 12.33 11.69
C ASN A 3 -9.31 11.84 10.31
N VAL A 4 -8.48 10.81 10.25
CA VAL A 4 -8.20 10.09 9.02
C VAL A 4 -9.00 8.81 9.05
N PHE A 5 -9.61 8.50 7.92
CA PHE A 5 -10.50 7.38 7.80
C PHE A 5 -9.90 6.37 6.81
N PHE A 6 -9.85 5.14 7.20
CA PHE A 6 -9.75 4.04 6.27
C PHE A 6 -10.89 3.05 6.53
N ALA A 7 -11.32 2.34 5.53
CA ALA A 7 -12.29 1.29 5.68
C ALA A 7 -11.62 -0.06 5.49
N ARG A 8 -12.12 -1.09 6.18
CA ARG A 8 -11.76 -2.47 5.90
C ARG A 8 -12.97 -3.22 5.41
N GLN A 9 -12.78 -4.01 4.37
CA GLN A 9 -13.80 -4.89 3.83
C GLN A 9 -13.31 -6.33 3.88
N PRO A 10 -14.09 -7.28 4.43
CA PRO A 10 -13.67 -8.66 4.54
C PRO A 10 -13.64 -9.35 3.17
N ILE A 11 -12.63 -10.18 2.99
CA ILE A 11 -12.48 -11.14 1.90
C ILE A 11 -12.69 -12.52 2.50
N LEU A 12 -13.68 -13.24 2.00
CA LEU A 12 -14.14 -14.53 2.54
C LEU A 12 -13.78 -15.68 1.60
N ASP A 13 -13.53 -16.84 2.17
CA ASP A 13 -13.44 -18.07 1.41
C ASP A 13 -14.83 -18.64 1.10
N VAL A 14 -14.89 -19.73 0.33
CA VAL A 14 -16.13 -20.41 -0.06
C VAL A 14 -16.95 -20.97 1.12
N ASN A 15 -16.34 -21.07 2.31
CA ASN A 15 -16.95 -21.53 3.56
C ASN A 15 -17.33 -20.37 4.49
N ASN A 16 -17.26 -19.12 4.01
CA ASN A 16 -17.48 -17.87 4.74
C ASN A 16 -16.46 -17.60 5.87
N ASN A 17 -15.29 -18.21 5.86
CA ASN A 17 -14.21 -17.84 6.76
C ASN A 17 -13.47 -16.63 6.22
N THR A 18 -13.15 -15.68 7.07
CA THR A 18 -12.34 -14.52 6.68
C THR A 18 -10.91 -14.93 6.35
N TYR A 19 -10.49 -14.72 5.12
CA TYR A 19 -9.12 -14.88 4.66
C TYR A 19 -8.28 -13.63 4.95
N GLY A 20 -8.83 -12.46 4.64
CA GLY A 20 -8.17 -11.17 4.80
C GLY A 20 -9.15 -10.00 4.80
N TYR A 21 -8.58 -8.82 4.78
CA TYR A 21 -9.34 -7.57 4.65
C TYR A 21 -8.68 -6.68 3.61
N GLU A 22 -9.46 -6.14 2.70
CA GLU A 22 -9.01 -5.04 1.87
C GLU A 22 -9.06 -3.74 2.67
N LEU A 23 -7.98 -2.96 2.63
CA LEU A 23 -7.85 -1.68 3.30
C LEU A 23 -8.06 -0.56 2.28
N LEU A 24 -9.14 0.18 2.45
CA LEU A 24 -9.61 1.18 1.51
C LEU A 24 -9.45 2.58 2.09
N TYR A 25 -8.85 3.49 1.34
CA TYR A 25 -8.78 4.90 1.70
C TYR A 25 -10.16 5.55 1.73
N ARG A 26 -10.39 6.47 2.68
CA ARG A 26 -11.63 7.26 2.77
C ARG A 26 -11.30 8.71 3.15
N ASN A 27 -11.79 9.66 2.38
CA ASN A 27 -11.59 11.10 2.62
C ASN A 27 -12.50 11.66 3.71
N GLN A 28 -13.72 11.12 3.83
CA GLN A 28 -14.76 11.62 4.74
C GLN A 28 -15.65 10.47 5.24
N PRO A 29 -16.29 10.63 6.42
CA PRO A 29 -17.33 9.72 6.87
C PRO A 29 -18.51 9.70 5.89
N GLY A 30 -18.94 8.51 5.48
CA GLY A 30 -20.13 8.33 4.63
C GLY A 30 -19.91 8.43 3.11
N VAL A 31 -18.71 8.75 2.63
CA VAL A 31 -18.37 8.71 1.20
C VAL A 31 -17.85 7.31 0.85
N ASN A 32 -18.61 6.59 0.02
CA ASN A 32 -18.28 5.21 -0.37
C ASN A 32 -17.35 5.10 -1.59
N ALA A 33 -16.95 6.23 -2.19
CA ALA A 33 -16.10 6.24 -3.37
C ALA A 33 -14.81 7.06 -3.13
N TYR A 34 -13.71 6.61 -3.73
CA TYR A 34 -12.49 7.37 -3.84
C TYR A 34 -12.67 8.50 -4.86
N THR A 35 -12.49 9.74 -4.43
CA THR A 35 -12.60 10.94 -5.30
C THR A 35 -11.27 11.68 -5.49
N GLY A 36 -10.16 11.09 -5.04
CA GLY A 36 -8.84 11.72 -5.06
C GLY A 36 -8.05 11.41 -6.33
N ASN A 37 -7.31 12.41 -6.83
CA ASN A 37 -6.49 12.30 -8.04
C ASN A 37 -5.07 11.73 -7.82
N ASN A 38 -4.70 11.31 -6.59
CA ASN A 38 -3.34 10.86 -6.29
C ASN A 38 -3.33 9.55 -5.50
N GLY A 39 -3.21 8.43 -6.22
CA GLY A 39 -3.16 7.08 -5.65
C GLY A 39 -1.99 6.86 -4.68
N ASP A 40 -0.82 7.51 -4.88
CA ASP A 40 0.33 7.40 -3.99
C ASP A 40 0.00 7.90 -2.58
N VAL A 41 -0.70 9.04 -2.51
CA VAL A 41 -1.10 9.65 -1.24
C VAL A 41 -2.12 8.77 -0.53
N SER A 42 -3.11 8.25 -1.25
CA SER A 42 -4.15 7.38 -0.68
C SER A 42 -3.57 6.10 -0.11
N THR A 43 -2.66 5.45 -0.84
CA THR A 43 -1.94 4.27 -0.35
C THR A 43 -1.06 4.62 0.85
N ALA A 44 -0.34 5.75 0.80
CA ALA A 44 0.48 6.21 1.92
C ALA A 44 -0.35 6.47 3.18
N ASP A 45 -1.53 7.06 3.04
CA ASP A 45 -2.45 7.29 4.16
C ASP A 45 -2.97 5.97 4.77
N VAL A 46 -3.35 5.00 3.93
CA VAL A 46 -3.75 3.67 4.40
C VAL A 46 -2.59 3.02 5.17
N ILE A 47 -1.39 3.02 4.62
CA ILE A 47 -0.22 2.42 5.26
C ILE A 47 0.11 3.13 6.57
N ASN A 48 0.21 4.46 6.55
CA ASN A 48 0.53 5.23 7.76
C ASN A 48 -0.50 5.01 8.87
N ASN A 49 -1.77 5.01 8.54
CA ASN A 49 -2.82 4.91 9.55
C ASN A 49 -3.04 3.47 10.02
N ALA A 50 -3.14 2.50 9.11
CA ALA A 50 -3.39 1.12 9.46
C ALA A 50 -2.16 0.45 10.13
N PHE A 51 -0.96 0.67 9.61
CA PHE A 51 0.22 -0.05 10.06
C PHE A 51 1.09 0.72 11.05
N PHE A 52 1.15 2.05 10.97
CA PHE A 52 2.04 2.85 11.80
C PHE A 52 1.35 3.59 12.95
N VAL A 53 0.04 3.85 12.85
CA VAL A 53 -0.73 4.52 13.91
C VAL A 53 -1.52 3.50 14.72
N ASP A 54 -2.13 2.50 14.06
CA ASP A 54 -2.89 1.45 14.72
C ASP A 54 -2.08 0.18 15.01
N ASN A 55 -2.59 -0.61 15.92
CA ASN A 55 -2.14 -1.98 16.04
C ASN A 55 -2.85 -2.84 14.96
N ILE A 56 -2.33 -2.78 13.73
CA ILE A 56 -2.92 -3.50 12.57
C ILE A 56 -3.15 -4.98 12.89
N THR A 57 -2.28 -5.59 13.69
CA THR A 57 -2.41 -7.00 14.08
C THR A 57 -3.73 -7.25 14.81
N SER A 58 -4.15 -6.32 15.70
CA SER A 58 -5.45 -6.45 16.38
C SER A 58 -6.63 -6.15 15.45
N VAL A 59 -6.45 -5.20 14.52
CA VAL A 59 -7.49 -4.83 13.53
C VAL A 59 -7.76 -5.98 12.56
N LEU A 60 -6.72 -6.71 12.16
CA LEU A 60 -6.82 -7.82 11.21
C LEU A 60 -7.09 -9.18 11.89
N GLY A 61 -6.91 -9.29 13.21
CA GLY A 61 -7.06 -10.57 13.91
C GLY A 61 -6.16 -11.68 13.38
N GLY A 62 -4.94 -11.34 12.95
CA GLY A 62 -3.98 -12.27 12.35
C GLY A 62 -4.26 -12.66 10.90
N LYS A 63 -5.18 -11.96 10.21
CA LYS A 63 -5.53 -12.17 8.79
C LYS A 63 -4.68 -11.31 7.87
N LYS A 64 -4.74 -11.58 6.56
CA LYS A 64 -4.04 -10.80 5.52
C LYS A 64 -4.65 -9.40 5.36
N ALA A 65 -3.81 -8.43 5.02
CA ALA A 65 -4.20 -7.09 4.58
C ALA A 65 -3.93 -6.95 3.08
N PHE A 66 -4.96 -6.69 2.33
CA PHE A 66 -4.87 -6.34 0.91
C PHE A 66 -4.77 -4.81 0.82
N VAL A 67 -3.74 -4.33 0.15
CA VAL A 67 -3.47 -2.89 0.00
C VAL A 67 -3.15 -2.58 -1.45
N ASN A 68 -3.82 -1.59 -1.99
CA ASN A 68 -3.64 -1.08 -3.34
C ASN A 68 -2.33 -0.28 -3.48
N PHE A 69 -1.51 -0.62 -4.47
CA PHE A 69 -0.27 0.08 -4.78
C PHE A 69 -0.25 0.62 -6.21
N THR A 70 0.20 1.85 -6.35
CA THR A 70 0.51 2.44 -7.64
C THR A 70 1.86 1.92 -8.16
N GLY A 71 2.10 2.06 -9.46
CA GLY A 71 3.39 1.72 -10.06
C GLY A 71 4.57 2.48 -9.45
N ASN A 72 4.37 3.74 -9.01
CA ASN A 72 5.43 4.53 -8.37
C ASN A 72 5.82 3.94 -7.01
N LEU A 73 4.87 3.55 -6.18
CA LEU A 73 5.15 2.94 -4.87
C LEU A 73 5.78 1.54 -4.99
N ILE A 74 5.40 0.77 -6.01
CA ILE A 74 6.06 -0.50 -6.34
C ILE A 74 7.53 -0.28 -6.73
N LYS A 75 7.82 0.67 -7.63
CA LYS A 75 9.18 1.02 -8.05
C LYS A 75 10.05 1.45 -6.89
N ARG A 76 9.49 2.21 -5.94
CA ARG A 76 10.16 2.62 -4.70
C ARG A 76 10.37 1.50 -3.69
N GLY A 77 9.74 0.35 -3.86
CA GLY A 77 9.87 -0.78 -2.93
C GLY A 77 9.08 -0.62 -1.63
N VAL A 78 8.10 0.27 -1.59
CA VAL A 78 7.25 0.55 -0.41
C VAL A 78 6.62 -0.71 0.20
N PRO A 79 6.14 -1.71 -0.58
CA PRO A 79 5.60 -2.94 0.01
C PRO A 79 6.53 -3.64 1.00
N LYS A 80 7.85 -3.52 0.82
CA LYS A 80 8.86 -4.14 1.70
C LYS A 80 8.92 -3.57 3.12
N MET A 81 8.20 -2.49 3.37
CA MET A 81 8.05 -1.93 4.72
C MET A 81 7.06 -2.69 5.60
N ILE A 82 6.30 -3.60 5.03
CA ILE A 82 5.30 -4.41 5.72
C ILE A 82 5.65 -5.88 5.49
N SER A 83 5.56 -6.73 6.54
CA SER A 83 5.86 -8.15 6.41
C SER A 83 5.00 -8.84 5.35
N SER A 84 5.60 -9.72 4.54
CA SER A 84 4.89 -10.57 3.58
C SER A 84 3.90 -11.53 4.24
N ASP A 85 4.07 -11.81 5.57
CA ASP A 85 3.11 -12.62 6.33
C ASP A 85 1.77 -11.91 6.48
N ILE A 86 1.74 -10.58 6.40
CA ILE A 86 0.54 -9.77 6.60
C ILE A 86 0.04 -9.21 5.28
N LEU A 87 0.93 -8.69 4.43
CA LEU A 87 0.57 -7.92 3.24
C LEU A 87 0.30 -8.80 2.03
N VAL A 88 -0.82 -8.54 1.36
CA VAL A 88 -1.06 -8.87 -0.06
C VAL A 88 -0.94 -7.56 -0.86
N VAL A 89 -0.08 -7.57 -1.85
CA VAL A 89 0.19 -6.40 -2.71
C VAL A 89 -0.82 -6.40 -3.85
N GLU A 90 -1.75 -5.45 -3.84
CA GLU A 90 -2.68 -5.27 -4.95
C GLU A 90 -2.12 -4.27 -5.96
N LEU A 91 -2.06 -4.65 -7.22
CA LEU A 91 -1.69 -3.77 -8.31
C LEU A 91 -2.95 -3.22 -8.97
N LEU A 92 -3.08 -1.90 -8.97
CA LEU A 92 -4.18 -1.21 -9.64
C LEU A 92 -4.14 -1.45 -11.16
N GLU A 93 -5.28 -1.43 -11.82
CA GLU A 93 -5.42 -1.54 -13.29
C GLU A 93 -4.55 -0.55 -14.08
N SER A 94 -4.28 0.63 -13.51
CA SER A 94 -3.44 1.68 -14.11
C SER A 94 -1.93 1.37 -14.09
N VAL A 95 -1.51 0.29 -13.43
CA VAL A 95 -0.09 -0.11 -13.35
C VAL A 95 0.35 -0.75 -14.66
N MET A 96 1.22 -0.06 -15.38
CA MET A 96 1.76 -0.57 -16.64
C MET A 96 2.85 -1.63 -16.39
N ALA A 97 2.81 -2.71 -17.19
CA ALA A 97 3.78 -3.82 -17.14
C ALA A 97 5.14 -3.44 -17.76
N ASP A 98 5.77 -2.34 -17.30
CA ASP A 98 7.12 -2.00 -17.75
C ASP A 98 8.19 -2.91 -17.10
N ALA A 99 9.40 -2.90 -17.66
CA ALA A 99 10.49 -3.76 -17.20
C ALA A 99 10.86 -3.58 -15.74
N GLU A 100 10.70 -2.36 -15.21
CA GLU A 100 10.99 -2.07 -13.80
C GLU A 100 9.91 -2.64 -12.88
N ILE A 101 8.63 -2.47 -13.21
CA ILE A 101 7.51 -3.07 -12.47
C ILE A 101 7.64 -4.59 -12.43
N ILE A 102 7.89 -5.22 -13.58
CA ILE A 102 8.08 -6.68 -13.67
C ILE A 102 9.22 -7.14 -12.76
N ARG A 103 10.37 -6.45 -12.81
CA ARG A 103 11.52 -6.77 -11.96
C ARG A 103 11.16 -6.64 -10.47
N ARG A 104 10.45 -5.59 -10.08
CA ARG A 104 10.01 -5.38 -8.70
C ARG A 104 9.01 -6.43 -8.23
N CYS A 105 8.07 -6.82 -9.08
CA CYS A 105 7.13 -7.90 -8.78
C CYS A 105 7.85 -9.24 -8.58
N ILE A 106 8.82 -9.58 -9.41
CA ILE A 106 9.66 -10.79 -9.25
C ILE A 106 10.42 -10.74 -7.90
N GLU A 107 10.97 -9.59 -7.55
CA GLU A 107 11.66 -9.40 -6.27
C GLU A 107 10.71 -9.59 -5.07
N LEU A 108 9.51 -9.00 -5.12
CA LEU A 108 8.48 -9.17 -4.09
C LEU A 108 8.08 -10.64 -3.93
N LYS A 109 7.86 -11.35 -5.03
CA LYS A 109 7.55 -12.79 -4.99
C LYS A 109 8.66 -13.62 -4.34
N LYS A 110 9.93 -13.34 -4.65
CA LYS A 110 11.08 -13.99 -4.00
C LYS A 110 11.12 -13.76 -2.48
N LEU A 111 10.60 -12.63 -2.02
CA LEU A 111 10.47 -12.28 -0.61
C LEU A 111 9.19 -12.84 0.06
N GLY A 112 8.40 -13.64 -0.67
CA GLY A 112 7.21 -14.30 -0.15
C GLY A 112 5.93 -13.46 -0.19
N TYR A 113 5.92 -12.30 -0.87
CA TYR A 113 4.70 -11.52 -1.04
C TYR A 113 3.74 -12.19 -2.02
N ILE A 114 2.46 -12.14 -1.68
CA ILE A 114 1.36 -12.48 -2.57
C ILE A 114 1.03 -11.22 -3.38
N ILE A 115 0.88 -11.38 -4.70
CA ILE A 115 0.50 -10.29 -5.62
C ILE A 115 -0.91 -10.56 -6.12
N ALA A 116 -1.79 -9.57 -5.97
CA ALA A 116 -3.14 -9.55 -6.54
C ALA A 116 -3.23 -8.50 -7.65
N LEU A 117 -4.02 -8.77 -8.70
CA LEU A 117 -4.37 -7.79 -9.72
C LEU A 117 -5.81 -7.34 -9.52
N ASP A 118 -6.00 -6.02 -9.40
CA ASP A 118 -7.29 -5.37 -9.16
C ASP A 118 -8.00 -5.02 -10.47
N ASP A 119 -9.32 -5.23 -10.54
CA ASP A 119 -10.19 -4.94 -11.70
C ASP A 119 -9.58 -5.40 -13.05
N TYR A 120 -9.00 -6.62 -13.06
CA TYR A 120 -8.16 -7.08 -14.17
C TYR A 120 -8.97 -7.74 -15.28
N GLU A 121 -8.76 -7.26 -16.52
CA GLU A 121 -9.15 -7.95 -17.74
C GLU A 121 -7.92 -8.50 -18.45
N TYR A 122 -7.95 -9.80 -18.83
CA TYR A 122 -6.84 -10.43 -19.53
C TYR A 122 -6.63 -9.83 -20.91
N SER A 123 -5.40 -9.39 -21.20
CA SER A 123 -4.95 -8.95 -22.51
C SER A 123 -3.49 -9.34 -22.75
N GLU A 124 -3.04 -9.41 -24.00
CA GLU A 124 -1.63 -9.70 -24.29
C GLU A 124 -0.68 -8.62 -23.72
N ASN A 125 -1.12 -7.37 -23.62
CA ASN A 125 -0.31 -6.28 -23.05
C ASN A 125 -0.11 -6.39 -21.54
N THR A 126 -1.03 -7.04 -20.83
CA THR A 126 -0.99 -7.20 -19.37
C THR A 126 -0.57 -8.61 -18.95
N LYS A 127 -0.35 -9.51 -19.90
CA LYS A 127 0.01 -10.92 -19.70
C LYS A 127 1.17 -11.11 -18.72
N ALA A 128 2.23 -10.29 -18.81
CA ALA A 128 3.40 -10.44 -17.96
C ALA A 128 3.07 -10.22 -16.46
N LEU A 129 2.18 -9.28 -16.13
CA LEU A 129 1.68 -9.11 -14.75
C LEU A 129 0.76 -10.26 -14.34
N PHE A 130 -0.09 -10.72 -15.25
CA PHE A 130 -0.98 -11.86 -15.01
C PHE A 130 -0.19 -13.13 -14.66
N GLU A 131 0.90 -13.41 -15.38
CA GLU A 131 1.75 -14.57 -15.12
C GLU A 131 2.45 -14.49 -13.75
N LEU A 132 2.80 -13.28 -13.28
CA LEU A 132 3.42 -13.05 -12.00
C LEU A 132 2.44 -13.05 -10.81
N ALA A 133 1.20 -12.66 -11.03
CA ALA A 133 0.19 -12.57 -9.98
C ALA A 133 -0.19 -13.94 -9.43
N ASP A 134 -0.58 -13.97 -8.16
CA ASP A 134 -1.11 -15.13 -7.46
C ASP A 134 -2.63 -15.13 -7.44
N ILE A 135 -3.21 -13.93 -7.26
CA ILE A 135 -4.66 -13.71 -7.15
C ILE A 135 -5.10 -12.78 -8.27
N ILE A 136 -6.19 -13.10 -8.93
CA ILE A 136 -6.86 -12.25 -9.91
C ILE A 136 -8.24 -11.89 -9.37
N LYS A 137 -8.51 -10.60 -9.23
CA LYS A 137 -9.80 -10.07 -8.79
C LYS A 137 -10.69 -9.92 -10.02
N LEU A 138 -11.89 -10.47 -9.96
CA LEU A 138 -12.90 -10.49 -11.03
C LEU A 138 -14.04 -9.57 -10.62
N ASP A 139 -14.16 -8.40 -11.25
CA ASP A 139 -15.27 -7.47 -11.01
C ASP A 139 -16.58 -7.98 -11.62
N PHE A 140 -17.54 -8.33 -10.79
CA PHE A 140 -18.85 -8.84 -11.23
C PHE A 140 -19.79 -7.75 -11.76
N HIS A 141 -19.40 -6.47 -11.69
CA HIS A 141 -20.12 -5.37 -12.35
C HIS A 141 -19.71 -5.19 -13.81
N THR A 142 -18.66 -5.90 -14.28
CA THR A 142 -18.29 -5.91 -15.70
C THR A 142 -19.17 -6.90 -16.50
N SER A 143 -18.96 -6.97 -17.82
CA SER A 143 -19.73 -7.91 -18.62
C SER A 143 -19.42 -9.36 -18.24
N ARG A 144 -20.44 -10.19 -18.26
CA ARG A 144 -20.31 -11.61 -17.93
C ARG A 144 -19.30 -12.32 -18.82
N GLU A 145 -19.27 -11.97 -20.10
CA GLU A 145 -18.33 -12.51 -21.09
C GLU A 145 -16.87 -12.16 -20.72
N ALA A 146 -16.62 -10.96 -20.20
CA ALA A 146 -15.29 -10.55 -19.76
C ALA A 146 -14.85 -11.35 -18.53
N VAL A 147 -15.75 -11.51 -17.54
CA VAL A 147 -15.51 -12.31 -16.33
C VAL A 147 -15.20 -13.76 -16.70
N GLU A 148 -16.03 -14.41 -17.54
CA GLU A 148 -15.86 -15.81 -17.95
C GLU A 148 -14.55 -16.02 -18.71
N ARG A 149 -14.21 -15.10 -19.64
CA ARG A 149 -12.96 -15.11 -20.40
C ARG A 149 -11.72 -15.04 -19.49
N THR A 150 -11.75 -14.13 -18.49
CA THR A 150 -10.66 -13.99 -17.53
C THR A 150 -10.58 -15.21 -16.61
N ALA A 151 -11.72 -15.76 -16.17
CA ALA A 151 -11.77 -16.96 -15.35
C ALA A 151 -11.19 -18.20 -16.08
N GLU A 152 -11.48 -18.38 -17.37
CA GLU A 152 -10.88 -19.44 -18.18
C GLU A 152 -9.33 -19.34 -18.23
N LYS A 153 -8.81 -18.11 -18.34
CA LYS A 153 -7.36 -17.89 -18.26
C LYS A 153 -6.81 -18.20 -16.88
N CYS A 154 -7.53 -17.79 -15.82
CA CYS A 154 -7.13 -18.10 -14.46
C CYS A 154 -7.01 -19.61 -14.23
N ILE A 155 -7.97 -20.39 -14.71
CA ILE A 155 -7.94 -21.86 -14.64
C ILE A 155 -6.72 -22.39 -15.41
N THR A 156 -6.50 -21.93 -16.66
CA THR A 156 -5.40 -22.36 -17.51
C THR A 156 -4.03 -22.11 -16.87
N TYR A 157 -3.87 -20.98 -16.18
CA TYR A 157 -2.61 -20.58 -15.54
C TYR A 157 -2.55 -20.90 -14.04
N ASN A 158 -3.51 -21.66 -13.52
CA ASN A 158 -3.63 -22.05 -12.11
C ASN A 158 -3.58 -20.84 -11.14
N LYS A 159 -4.36 -19.79 -11.46
CA LYS A 159 -4.45 -18.59 -10.65
C LYS A 159 -5.60 -18.70 -9.65
N ILE A 160 -5.41 -18.11 -8.47
CA ILE A 160 -6.48 -17.95 -7.47
C ILE A 160 -7.41 -16.84 -7.95
N MET A 161 -8.72 -17.11 -7.96
CA MET A 161 -9.73 -16.12 -8.32
C MET A 161 -10.43 -15.58 -7.09
N LEU A 162 -10.59 -14.26 -7.03
CA LEU A 162 -11.37 -13.53 -6.03
C LEU A 162 -12.50 -12.80 -6.75
N ALA A 163 -13.75 -13.18 -6.49
CA ALA A 163 -14.92 -12.47 -7.01
C ALA A 163 -15.18 -11.20 -6.19
N GLU A 164 -15.27 -10.07 -6.87
CA GLU A 164 -15.54 -8.76 -6.28
C GLU A 164 -16.94 -8.25 -6.58
N LYS A 165 -17.37 -7.30 -5.74
CA LYS A 165 -18.67 -6.62 -5.87
C LYS A 165 -19.84 -7.60 -5.88
N VAL A 166 -19.71 -8.71 -5.14
CA VAL A 166 -20.77 -9.69 -4.97
C VAL A 166 -21.88 -9.10 -4.12
N GLU A 167 -23.09 -8.95 -4.68
CA GLU A 167 -24.22 -8.27 -4.02
C GLU A 167 -25.42 -9.21 -3.77
N THR A 168 -25.49 -10.35 -4.48
CA THR A 168 -26.63 -11.26 -4.43
C THR A 168 -26.21 -12.71 -4.19
N GLN A 169 -27.15 -13.52 -3.69
CA GLN A 169 -26.96 -14.97 -3.55
C GLN A 169 -26.66 -15.66 -4.89
N LEU A 170 -27.26 -15.18 -5.99
CA LEU A 170 -27.03 -15.73 -7.33
C LEU A 170 -25.59 -15.49 -7.79
N GLU A 171 -25.01 -14.35 -7.45
CA GLU A 171 -23.60 -14.05 -7.73
C GLU A 171 -22.65 -14.89 -6.87
N VAL A 172 -23.00 -15.20 -5.62
CA VAL A 172 -22.24 -16.16 -4.80
C VAL A 172 -22.20 -17.54 -5.47
N GLU A 173 -23.33 -18.02 -5.96
CA GLU A 173 -23.43 -19.31 -6.66
C GLU A 173 -22.68 -19.28 -8.00
N TYR A 174 -22.71 -18.15 -8.69
CA TYR A 174 -21.96 -17.94 -9.92
C TYR A 174 -20.45 -17.92 -9.66
N ALA A 175 -19.96 -17.21 -8.65
CA ALA A 175 -18.57 -17.22 -8.25
C ALA A 175 -18.05 -18.63 -7.93
N LYS A 176 -18.85 -19.41 -7.19
CA LYS A 176 -18.53 -20.82 -6.89
C LYS A 176 -18.44 -21.68 -8.14
N ARG A 177 -19.35 -21.50 -9.10
CA ARG A 177 -19.33 -22.24 -10.38
C ARG A 177 -18.13 -21.88 -11.26
N LEU A 178 -17.69 -20.61 -11.23
CA LEU A 178 -16.47 -20.17 -11.90
C LEU A 178 -15.19 -20.73 -11.25
N GLY A 179 -15.29 -21.27 -10.03
CA GLY A 179 -14.14 -21.77 -9.28
C GLY A 179 -13.41 -20.66 -8.47
N CYS A 180 -14.09 -19.55 -8.14
CA CYS A 180 -13.52 -18.53 -7.29
C CYS A 180 -13.25 -19.11 -5.89
N THR A 181 -12.02 -18.88 -5.41
CA THR A 181 -11.58 -19.30 -4.07
C THR A 181 -12.03 -18.31 -3.01
N TYR A 182 -12.04 -17.03 -3.36
CA TYR A 182 -12.40 -15.94 -2.46
C TYR A 182 -13.50 -15.08 -3.05
N MET A 183 -14.22 -14.40 -2.16
CA MET A 183 -15.34 -13.54 -2.50
C MET A 183 -15.34 -12.30 -1.61
N GLN A 184 -15.73 -11.16 -2.19
CA GLN A 184 -15.87 -9.87 -1.52
C GLN A 184 -17.07 -9.12 -2.11
N GLY A 185 -17.84 -8.43 -1.28
CA GLY A 185 -18.96 -7.62 -1.75
C GLY A 185 -19.96 -7.28 -0.65
N TYR A 186 -20.94 -6.46 -1.00
CA TYR A 186 -21.96 -5.99 -0.07
C TYR A 186 -22.90 -7.10 0.41
N PHE A 187 -22.99 -8.21 -0.30
CA PHE A 187 -23.71 -9.39 0.15
C PHE A 187 -23.19 -9.88 1.50
N PHE A 188 -21.88 -9.84 1.71
CA PHE A 188 -21.25 -10.33 2.94
C PHE A 188 -21.11 -9.22 3.99
N ALA A 189 -20.55 -8.09 3.61
CA ALA A 189 -20.39 -6.93 4.48
C ALA A 189 -20.09 -5.66 3.69
N LYS A 190 -20.66 -4.55 4.14
CA LYS A 190 -20.21 -3.22 3.72
C LYS A 190 -18.86 -2.88 4.35
N PRO A 191 -18.02 -2.05 3.72
CA PRO A 191 -16.79 -1.59 4.31
C PRO A 191 -17.03 -0.93 5.68
N LEU A 192 -16.32 -1.40 6.71
CA LEU A 192 -16.38 -0.82 8.05
C LEU A 192 -15.40 0.33 8.15
N LEU A 193 -15.94 1.52 8.42
CA LEU A 193 -15.14 2.73 8.61
C LEU A 193 -14.37 2.65 9.93
N MET A 194 -13.06 2.82 9.84
CA MET A 194 -12.16 2.95 10.98
C MET A 194 -11.78 4.42 11.13
N THR A 195 -12.03 4.97 12.32
CA THR A 195 -11.78 6.39 12.61
C THR A 195 -10.61 6.52 13.56
N HIS A 196 -9.57 7.24 13.15
CA HIS A 196 -8.44 7.54 14.00
C HIS A 196 -8.18 9.04 14.09
N ARG A 197 -7.84 9.46 15.31
CA ARG A 197 -7.30 10.81 15.54
C ARG A 197 -5.78 10.75 15.34
N THR A 198 -5.29 11.34 14.27
CA THR A 198 -3.85 11.40 14.00
C THR A 198 -3.31 12.78 14.36
N ASN A 199 -2.21 12.78 15.11
CA ASN A 199 -1.36 13.97 15.20
C ASN A 199 -0.37 13.93 14.04
N THR A 200 -0.25 15.04 13.32
CA THR A 200 0.79 15.21 12.28
C THR A 200 2.12 15.57 12.95
N PRO A 201 3.26 15.02 12.48
CA PRO A 201 4.57 15.44 12.93
C PRO A 201 4.77 16.96 12.74
N MET A 202 5.63 17.60 13.55
CA MET A 202 5.93 19.02 13.38
C MET A 202 6.63 19.30 12.06
N ALA A 203 6.18 20.30 11.29
CA ALA A 203 6.72 20.63 9.96
C ALA A 203 8.24 20.84 9.98
N LYS A 204 8.72 21.56 10.98
CA LYS A 204 10.14 21.90 11.13
C LYS A 204 10.99 20.66 11.36
N THR A 205 10.57 19.76 12.25
CA THR A 205 11.24 18.49 12.55
C THR A 205 11.31 17.60 11.30
N PHE A 206 10.19 17.50 10.57
CA PHE A 206 10.13 16.71 9.34
C PHE A 206 11.12 17.20 8.27
N LEU A 207 11.17 18.52 7.99
CA LEU A 207 12.10 19.10 7.02
C LEU A 207 13.58 18.91 7.47
N HIS A 208 13.86 19.00 8.77
CA HIS A 208 15.20 18.76 9.30
C HIS A 208 15.62 17.30 9.07
N ILE A 209 14.77 16.32 9.41
CA ILE A 209 15.06 14.90 9.18
C ILE A 209 15.27 14.63 7.67
N LEU A 210 14.46 15.25 6.80
CA LEU A 210 14.60 15.13 5.36
C LEU A 210 16.02 15.59 4.90
N GLY A 211 16.50 16.72 5.41
CA GLY A 211 17.85 17.20 5.14
C GLY A 211 18.93 16.22 5.60
N LEU A 212 18.80 15.65 6.79
CA LEU A 212 19.77 14.69 7.34
C LEU A 212 19.79 13.36 6.58
N VAL A 213 18.61 12.82 6.26
CA VAL A 213 18.49 11.51 5.57
C VAL A 213 18.99 11.54 4.13
N TYR A 214 18.91 12.69 3.48
CA TYR A 214 19.41 12.89 2.11
C TYR A 214 20.78 13.60 2.07
N SER A 215 21.47 13.76 3.22
CA SER A 215 22.85 14.26 3.24
C SER A 215 23.81 13.26 2.57
N PRO A 216 24.99 13.73 2.10
CA PRO A 216 26.01 12.85 1.54
C PRO A 216 26.54 11.81 2.56
N GLU A 217 26.59 12.18 3.82
CA GLU A 217 27.04 11.33 4.94
C GLU A 217 25.96 11.34 6.05
N PRO A 218 24.90 10.53 5.93
CA PRO A 218 23.84 10.50 6.93
C PRO A 218 24.30 9.77 8.19
N ASP A 219 24.01 10.39 9.36
CA ASP A 219 24.35 9.83 10.68
C ASP A 219 23.09 9.39 11.43
N TYR A 220 23.09 8.15 11.92
CA TYR A 220 21.97 7.58 12.68
C TYR A 220 21.77 8.28 14.05
N GLU A 221 22.83 8.73 14.72
CA GLU A 221 22.71 9.38 16.02
C GLU A 221 22.06 10.75 15.88
N GLU A 222 22.47 11.52 14.86
CA GLU A 222 21.88 12.83 14.60
C GLU A 222 20.41 12.72 14.20
N ILE A 223 20.10 11.77 13.32
CA ILE A 223 18.72 11.50 12.90
C ILE A 223 17.87 11.05 14.11
N ALA A 224 18.40 10.15 14.96
CA ALA A 224 17.71 9.69 16.16
C ALA A 224 17.43 10.83 17.13
N ALA A 225 18.40 11.73 17.34
CA ALA A 225 18.24 12.90 18.18
C ALA A 225 17.10 13.80 17.69
N VAL A 226 17.02 14.05 16.38
CA VAL A 226 15.93 14.88 15.81
C VAL A 226 14.59 14.17 15.89
N ILE A 227 14.50 12.87 15.57
CA ILE A 227 13.24 12.10 15.68
C ILE A 227 12.74 12.09 17.12
N SER A 228 13.63 11.99 18.12
CA SER A 228 13.27 11.95 19.53
C SER A 228 12.56 13.22 20.01
N THR A 229 12.72 14.35 19.32
CA THR A 229 12.03 15.61 19.64
C THR A 229 10.56 15.62 19.21
N ASP A 230 10.13 14.64 18.38
CA ASP A 230 8.75 14.52 17.90
C ASP A 230 8.15 13.17 18.31
N VAL A 231 7.26 13.22 19.32
CA VAL A 231 6.61 12.04 19.88
C VAL A 231 5.85 11.24 18.82
N VAL A 232 5.26 11.92 17.82
CA VAL A 232 4.50 11.26 16.75
C VAL A 232 5.41 10.46 15.84
N LEU A 233 6.53 11.03 15.40
CA LEU A 233 7.53 10.34 14.59
C LEU A 233 8.17 9.19 15.36
N THR A 234 8.51 9.39 16.65
CA THR A 234 9.05 8.34 17.51
C THR A 234 8.11 7.13 17.58
N ILE A 235 6.83 7.35 17.89
CA ILE A 235 5.85 6.27 18.00
C ILE A 235 5.67 5.55 16.65
N ARG A 236 5.60 6.29 15.55
CA ARG A 236 5.43 5.72 14.19
C ARG A 236 6.64 4.87 13.79
N LEU A 237 7.86 5.35 14.05
CA LEU A 237 9.08 4.59 13.74
C LEU A 237 9.16 3.29 14.55
N LEU A 238 8.93 3.35 15.86
CA LEU A 238 8.96 2.16 16.73
C LEU A 238 7.88 1.15 16.35
N ARG A 239 6.68 1.60 15.96
CA ARG A 239 5.62 0.72 15.47
C ARG A 239 5.98 0.08 14.14
N LEU A 240 6.48 0.85 13.17
CA LEU A 240 6.95 0.33 11.89
C LEU A 240 7.92 -0.83 12.11
N ILE A 241 8.96 -0.63 12.91
CA ILE A 241 9.98 -1.64 13.17
C ILE A 241 9.39 -2.87 13.87
N ASN A 242 8.52 -2.67 14.85
CA ASN A 242 7.89 -3.80 15.55
C ASN A 242 6.88 -4.56 14.66
N VAL A 243 6.27 -3.91 13.66
CA VAL A 243 5.46 -4.60 12.63
C VAL A 243 6.35 -5.39 11.67
N MET A 244 7.49 -4.84 11.27
CA MET A 244 8.41 -5.50 10.33
C MET A 244 9.17 -6.68 10.94
N TYR A 245 9.56 -6.58 12.20
CA TYR A 245 10.47 -7.51 12.86
C TYR A 245 9.92 -8.13 14.16
N GLY A 246 8.71 -7.82 14.55
CA GLY A 246 8.11 -8.23 15.83
C GLY A 246 7.86 -9.74 15.98
N SER A 247 7.93 -10.51 14.90
CA SER A 247 7.87 -11.99 14.94
C SER A 247 9.10 -12.64 15.58
N THR A 248 10.19 -11.90 15.79
CA THR A 248 11.45 -12.43 16.36
C THR A 248 11.51 -12.41 17.89
N GLY A 249 10.43 -12.05 18.57
CA GLY A 249 10.26 -12.18 20.03
C GLY A 249 10.79 -11.01 20.87
N ASN A 250 11.67 -10.15 20.37
CA ASN A 250 12.20 -9.01 21.11
C ASN A 250 11.58 -7.68 20.62
N LYS A 251 10.85 -7.01 21.50
CA LYS A 251 10.24 -5.72 21.20
C LYS A 251 11.31 -4.62 21.18
N ILE A 252 11.43 -3.93 20.04
CA ILE A 252 12.36 -2.80 19.87
C ILE A 252 11.74 -1.58 20.52
N SER A 253 12.50 -0.95 21.43
CA SER A 253 12.04 0.19 22.24
C SER A 253 12.87 1.46 22.08
N THR A 254 14.02 1.42 21.38
CA THR A 254 14.88 2.59 21.19
C THR A 254 14.90 3.05 19.74
N ILE A 255 14.95 4.38 19.53
CA ILE A 255 14.98 4.99 18.18
C ILE A 255 16.24 4.57 17.44
N HIS A 256 17.39 4.58 18.10
CA HIS A 256 18.66 4.21 17.48
C HIS A 256 18.63 2.77 16.94
N GLN A 257 18.20 1.79 17.75
CA GLN A 257 18.05 0.41 17.31
C GLN A 257 17.07 0.29 16.13
N ALA A 258 15.94 1.04 16.18
CA ALA A 258 14.97 1.08 15.12
C ALA A 258 15.59 1.57 13.79
N LEU A 259 16.38 2.64 13.83
CA LEU A 259 17.06 3.19 12.66
C LEU A 259 18.12 2.25 12.06
N VAL A 260 18.93 1.64 12.92
CA VAL A 260 19.96 0.67 12.49
C VAL A 260 19.32 -0.53 11.81
N LEU A 261 18.23 -1.07 12.37
CA LEU A 261 17.50 -2.20 11.78
C LEU A 261 16.77 -1.83 10.49
N LEU A 262 16.24 -0.61 10.40
CA LEU A 262 15.55 -0.12 9.20
C LEU A 262 16.52 0.05 8.04
N GLY A 263 17.68 0.63 8.31
CA GLY A 263 18.66 1.05 7.31
C GLY A 263 18.24 2.33 6.55
N PHE A 264 19.20 3.01 5.94
CA PHE A 264 18.96 4.31 5.28
C PHE A 264 17.99 4.23 4.10
N GLU A 265 18.02 3.17 3.31
CA GLU A 265 17.13 3.06 2.15
C GLU A 265 15.65 2.96 2.56
N LYS A 266 15.34 2.10 3.53
CA LYS A 266 13.97 2.00 4.04
C LYS A 266 13.56 3.24 4.85
N LEU A 267 14.52 3.90 5.51
CA LEU A 267 14.28 5.16 6.20
C LEU A 267 13.86 6.27 5.21
N LYS A 268 14.51 6.36 4.05
CA LYS A 268 14.11 7.28 2.96
C LYS A 268 12.69 7.03 2.50
N GLU A 269 12.33 5.76 2.28
CA GLU A 269 10.96 5.40 1.86
C GLU A 269 9.92 5.71 2.96
N TRP A 270 10.26 5.46 4.23
CA TRP A 270 9.38 5.81 5.34
C TRP A 270 9.16 7.31 5.46
N ILE A 271 10.22 8.12 5.39
CA ILE A 271 10.13 9.58 5.39
C ILE A 271 9.32 10.09 4.20
N TYR A 272 9.49 9.47 3.02
CA TYR A 272 8.67 9.78 1.85
C TYR A 272 7.16 9.54 2.13
N LEU A 273 6.80 8.38 2.70
CA LEU A 273 5.40 8.08 3.04
C LEU A 273 4.82 9.05 4.07
N VAL A 274 5.59 9.39 5.11
CA VAL A 274 5.18 10.39 6.11
C VAL A 274 5.00 11.77 5.46
N GLY A 275 5.85 12.11 4.49
CA GLY A 275 5.76 13.35 3.73
C GLY A 275 4.54 13.45 2.83
N LEU A 276 4.20 12.37 2.13
CA LEU A 276 3.00 12.33 1.27
C LEU A 276 1.73 12.65 2.06
N GLN A 277 1.59 12.11 3.27
CA GLN A 277 0.46 12.38 4.15
C GLN A 277 0.34 13.88 4.51
N ARG A 278 1.46 14.60 4.57
CA ARG A 278 1.48 16.03 4.89
C ARG A 278 1.06 16.92 3.73
N LEU A 279 1.49 16.57 2.53
CA LEU A 279 1.25 17.38 1.33
C LEU A 279 -0.25 17.52 1.01
N GLN A 280 -1.08 16.57 1.45
CA GLN A 280 -2.54 16.64 1.24
C GLN A 280 -3.24 17.77 2.01
N LYS A 281 -2.69 18.24 3.13
CA LYS A 281 -3.45 19.02 4.12
C LYS A 281 -3.40 20.53 3.93
N ASP A 282 -2.29 21.06 3.40
CA ASP A 282 -2.03 22.50 3.40
C ASP A 282 -1.62 23.09 2.04
N THR A 283 -1.54 22.28 0.97
CA THR A 283 -0.98 22.73 -0.29
C THR A 283 -1.90 22.36 -1.47
N PRO A 284 -2.33 23.32 -2.30
CA PRO A 284 -3.05 23.04 -3.54
C PRO A 284 -2.26 22.05 -4.42
N ASP A 285 -2.93 21.06 -5.01
CA ASP A 285 -2.32 20.01 -5.86
C ASP A 285 -1.40 20.58 -6.96
N GLU A 286 -1.73 21.77 -7.48
CA GLU A 286 -0.93 22.46 -8.50
C GLU A 286 0.43 22.92 -7.98
N LEU A 287 0.56 23.32 -6.71
CA LEU A 287 1.85 23.69 -6.11
C LEU A 287 2.75 22.48 -5.89
N ILE A 288 2.18 21.35 -5.51
CA ILE A 288 2.90 20.08 -5.37
C ILE A 288 3.43 19.65 -6.73
N ARG A 289 2.58 19.68 -7.75
CA ARG A 289 2.92 19.35 -9.13
C ARG A 289 4.03 20.26 -9.68
N LEU A 290 3.95 21.55 -9.38
CA LEU A 290 4.95 22.53 -9.79
C LEU A 290 6.31 22.32 -9.09
N ALA A 291 6.28 21.99 -7.79
CA ALA A 291 7.48 21.68 -7.02
C ALA A 291 8.18 20.40 -7.53
N LEU A 292 7.41 19.35 -7.79
CA LEU A 292 7.92 18.10 -8.39
C LEU A 292 8.47 18.32 -9.80
N PHE A 293 7.79 19.11 -10.62
CA PHE A 293 8.25 19.47 -11.96
C PHE A 293 9.57 20.24 -11.90
N ARG A 294 9.69 21.23 -11.00
CA ARG A 294 10.92 22.00 -10.81
C ARG A 294 12.07 21.12 -10.30
N ALA A 295 11.82 20.23 -9.34
CA ALA A 295 12.82 19.30 -8.84
C ALA A 295 13.34 18.38 -9.96
N LYS A 296 12.43 17.81 -10.76
CA LYS A 296 12.78 16.97 -11.91
C LYS A 296 13.49 17.71 -13.01
N PHE A 297 13.12 18.96 -13.25
CA PHE A 297 13.80 19.83 -14.18
C PHE A 297 15.24 20.16 -13.74
N CYS A 298 15.45 20.49 -12.46
CA CYS A 298 16.79 20.72 -11.89
C CYS A 298 17.65 19.46 -11.97
N GLU A 299 17.09 18.28 -11.63
CA GLU A 299 17.76 17.00 -11.79
C GLU A 299 18.17 16.72 -13.25
N SER A 300 17.30 17.03 -14.20
CA SER A 300 17.58 16.84 -15.62
C SER A 300 18.68 17.80 -16.11
N ILE A 301 18.68 19.05 -15.65
CA ILE A 301 19.74 20.03 -15.96
C ILE A 301 21.07 19.57 -15.38
N SER A 302 21.12 19.13 -14.11
CA SER A 302 22.36 18.67 -13.47
C SER A 302 23.01 17.47 -14.17
N LYS A 303 22.21 16.63 -14.83
CA LYS A 303 22.69 15.51 -15.66
C LYS A 303 23.25 15.95 -17.01
N VAL A 304 22.77 17.07 -17.55
CA VAL A 304 23.21 17.61 -18.85
C VAL A 304 24.37 18.60 -18.71
N MET A 305 24.50 19.22 -17.54
CA MET A 305 25.57 20.14 -17.19
C MET A 305 26.43 19.55 -16.06
N PRO A 306 27.29 18.56 -16.31
CA PRO A 306 28.20 18.07 -15.28
C PRO A 306 29.20 19.15 -14.89
N GLY A 307 29.06 19.68 -13.70
CA GLY A 307 30.06 20.36 -12.90
C GLY A 307 30.84 21.52 -13.51
N GLN A 308 30.44 22.74 -13.21
CA GLN A 308 31.43 23.80 -12.97
C GLN A 308 31.76 23.88 -11.49
#